data_503d7836aba323259b0afd350149e30e
#
_entry.id   503d7836aba323259b0afd350149e30e
#
_cell.length_a   1.000
_cell.length_b   1.000
_cell.length_c   1.000
_cell.angle_alpha   90.00
_cell.angle_beta   90.00
_cell.angle_gamma   90.00
#
_symmetry.space_group_name_H-M   'P 1'
#
loop_
_entity.id
_entity.type
_entity.pdbx_description
1 polymer ?
#
loop_
_entity_poly.entity_id
_entity_poly.type
_entity_poly.pdbx_seq_one_letter_code
_entity_poly.pdbx_strand_id
1 'polypeptide(L)'
;MIANRKICVVLPAYNAARTLEMTFHEIPADVVDDVILVDDASTDDTLRLAKNLGVFAVRHDYNKGYGGNQKTCYRLALERGADIVIMLHPDYQYTPKLLLPMASMLSSGLFDVVLGSRILGTGALAGGMPLYKYIANRVLTFIQNILLGHKLSEYHTGYRGFTRSVIEALPLERNSDDYIFDNQMLSQVIYLGFKVGEISCPARYFPEASSINFYRSLFYGLGVLKISISFRLARLGFDRGTIFEGLQ
;
A
#
# COMPACT_ATOMS: atom_id res chain seq x y z
N MET A 1 11.84 -17.01 -5.15
CA MET A 1 10.69 -17.73 -4.49
C MET A 1 11.01 -18.04 -3.04
N ILE A 2 10.10 -17.78 -2.12
CA ILE A 2 10.18 -18.20 -0.72
C ILE A 2 9.06 -19.23 -0.49
N ALA A 3 9.40 -20.40 0.07
CA ALA A 3 8.45 -21.50 0.34
C ALA A 3 7.58 -21.87 -0.88
N ASN A 4 8.15 -21.93 -2.07
CA ASN A 4 7.49 -22.19 -3.36
C ASN A 4 6.38 -21.17 -3.74
N ARG A 5 6.39 -19.97 -3.16
CA ARG A 5 5.46 -18.89 -3.50
C ARG A 5 6.15 -17.87 -4.41
N LYS A 6 5.46 -17.49 -5.49
CA LYS A 6 5.92 -16.44 -6.41
C LYS A 6 5.66 -15.06 -5.80
N ILE A 7 6.75 -14.31 -5.59
CA ILE A 7 6.73 -12.97 -4.99
C ILE A 7 6.83 -11.93 -6.09
N CYS A 8 5.83 -11.08 -6.18
CA CYS A 8 5.79 -9.96 -7.10
C CYS A 8 5.85 -8.64 -6.34
N VAL A 9 6.75 -7.75 -6.74
CA VAL A 9 6.78 -6.37 -6.28
C VAL A 9 6.09 -5.49 -7.31
N VAL A 10 5.16 -4.65 -6.89
CA VAL A 10 4.48 -3.68 -7.74
C VAL A 10 4.89 -2.27 -7.38
N LEU A 11 5.20 -1.49 -8.41
CA LEU A 11 5.71 -0.12 -8.34
C LEU A 11 4.70 0.82 -9.00
N PRO A 12 3.70 1.37 -8.27
CA PRO A 12 2.84 2.42 -8.81
C PRO A 12 3.65 3.70 -8.97
N ALA A 13 3.85 4.15 -10.21
CA ALA A 13 4.76 5.24 -10.54
C ALA A 13 4.02 6.44 -11.18
N TYR A 14 4.39 7.64 -10.73
CA TYR A 14 4.05 8.90 -11.37
C TYR A 14 5.18 9.90 -11.14
N ASN A 15 5.89 10.29 -12.23
CA ASN A 15 7.04 11.18 -12.19
C ASN A 15 8.13 10.72 -11.19
N ALA A 16 8.53 9.45 -11.28
CA ALA A 16 9.48 8.80 -10.39
C ALA A 16 10.90 8.65 -10.96
N ALA A 17 11.23 9.30 -12.08
CA ALA A 17 12.49 9.12 -12.77
C ALA A 17 13.74 9.34 -11.89
N ARG A 18 13.65 10.22 -10.88
CA ARG A 18 14.78 10.55 -9.99
C ARG A 18 15.13 9.46 -8.99
N THR A 19 14.17 8.62 -8.63
CA THR A 19 14.28 7.67 -7.51
C THR A 19 14.11 6.22 -7.92
N LEU A 20 13.52 5.97 -9.08
CA LEU A 20 13.20 4.63 -9.59
C LEU A 20 14.43 3.71 -9.65
N GLU A 21 15.52 4.17 -10.23
CA GLU A 21 16.75 3.38 -10.40
C GLU A 21 17.33 2.94 -9.06
N MET A 22 17.41 3.90 -8.11
CA MET A 22 17.88 3.64 -6.76
C MET A 22 16.97 2.65 -6.02
N THR A 23 15.66 2.80 -6.16
CA THR A 23 14.69 1.88 -5.58
C THR A 23 14.84 0.47 -6.16
N PHE A 24 14.97 0.37 -7.49
CA PHE A 24 15.06 -0.92 -8.18
C PHE A 24 16.32 -1.70 -7.82
N HIS A 25 17.47 -1.04 -7.76
CA HIS A 25 18.74 -1.71 -7.44
C HIS A 25 18.82 -2.23 -6.00
N GLU A 26 18.01 -1.74 -5.09
CA GLU A 26 17.92 -2.30 -3.73
C GLU A 26 16.88 -3.42 -3.58
N ILE A 27 16.10 -3.74 -4.63
CA ILE A 27 15.18 -4.89 -4.59
C ILE A 27 16.00 -6.18 -4.59
N PRO A 28 15.83 -7.08 -3.59
CA PRO A 28 16.61 -8.31 -3.50
C PRO A 28 16.17 -9.31 -4.59
N ALA A 29 17.01 -9.49 -5.60
CA ALA A 29 16.73 -10.33 -6.77
C ALA A 29 16.64 -11.84 -6.45
N ASP A 30 17.18 -12.27 -5.32
CA ASP A 30 17.09 -13.64 -4.81
C ASP A 30 15.74 -13.93 -4.12
N VAL A 31 15.00 -12.90 -3.76
CA VAL A 31 13.71 -12.97 -3.07
C VAL A 31 12.54 -12.72 -4.03
N VAL A 32 12.67 -11.69 -4.86
CA VAL A 32 11.59 -11.19 -5.73
C VAL A 32 11.66 -11.88 -7.10
N ASP A 33 10.57 -12.51 -7.50
CA ASP A 33 10.49 -13.26 -8.76
C ASP A 33 10.03 -12.38 -9.94
N ASP A 34 9.30 -11.30 -9.65
CA ASP A 34 8.76 -10.41 -10.67
C ASP A 34 8.64 -8.98 -10.15
N VAL A 35 8.97 -8.00 -10.99
CA VAL A 35 8.81 -6.57 -10.70
C VAL A 35 7.94 -5.94 -11.78
N ILE A 36 6.84 -5.34 -11.37
CA ILE A 36 5.88 -4.68 -12.26
C ILE A 36 5.86 -3.20 -11.94
N LEU A 37 6.02 -2.35 -12.94
CA LEU A 37 5.82 -0.92 -12.82
C LEU A 37 4.58 -0.51 -13.63
N VAL A 38 3.68 0.24 -12.99
CA VAL A 38 2.57 0.89 -13.69
C VAL A 38 2.80 2.40 -13.65
N ASP A 39 3.05 2.95 -14.84
CA ASP A 39 3.28 4.38 -15.06
C ASP A 39 1.95 5.10 -15.29
N ASP A 40 1.57 5.96 -14.35
CA ASP A 40 0.29 6.68 -14.37
C ASP A 40 0.35 7.96 -15.23
N ALA A 41 0.74 7.80 -16.51
CA ALA A 41 0.92 8.88 -17.47
C ALA A 41 1.95 9.93 -17.02
N SER A 42 3.13 9.49 -16.57
CA SER A 42 4.25 10.38 -16.23
C SER A 42 4.66 11.27 -17.39
N THR A 43 5.12 12.47 -17.05
CA THR A 43 5.65 13.46 -18.01
C THR A 43 7.18 13.49 -18.05
N ASP A 44 7.82 12.74 -17.15
CA ASP A 44 9.27 12.58 -17.08
C ASP A 44 9.73 11.25 -17.70
N ASP A 45 11.00 10.90 -17.52
CA ASP A 45 11.61 9.69 -18.08
C ASP A 45 11.27 8.39 -17.36
N THR A 46 10.29 8.36 -16.45
CA THR A 46 9.94 7.18 -15.62
C THR A 46 9.77 5.90 -16.45
N LEU A 47 8.94 5.93 -17.49
CA LEU A 47 8.69 4.74 -18.31
C LEU A 47 9.94 4.27 -19.07
N ARG A 48 10.73 5.21 -19.61
CA ARG A 48 11.97 4.91 -20.32
C ARG A 48 12.98 4.22 -19.42
N LEU A 49 13.17 4.75 -18.22
CA LEU A 49 14.05 4.16 -17.20
C LEU A 49 13.59 2.77 -16.78
N ALA A 50 12.28 2.56 -16.52
CA ALA A 50 11.75 1.24 -16.17
C ALA A 50 12.07 0.19 -17.24
N LYS A 51 11.89 0.52 -18.52
CA LYS A 51 12.22 -0.36 -19.64
C LYS A 51 13.72 -0.67 -19.72
N ASN A 52 14.58 0.33 -19.52
CA ASN A 52 16.03 0.15 -19.53
C ASN A 52 16.51 -0.76 -18.37
N LEU A 53 15.84 -0.73 -17.22
CA LEU A 53 16.09 -1.60 -16.07
C LEU A 53 15.55 -3.03 -16.28
N GLY A 54 14.88 -3.32 -17.39
CA GLY A 54 14.28 -4.63 -17.67
C GLY A 54 13.01 -4.92 -16.85
N VAL A 55 12.40 -3.89 -16.23
CA VAL A 55 11.15 -4.03 -15.47
C VAL A 55 9.98 -4.21 -16.43
N PHE A 56 9.07 -5.12 -16.11
CA PHE A 56 7.80 -5.18 -16.82
C PHE A 56 6.99 -3.91 -16.55
N ALA A 57 6.94 -3.02 -17.54
CA ALA A 57 6.35 -1.70 -17.40
C ALA A 57 5.13 -1.51 -18.31
N VAL A 58 4.03 -1.07 -17.72
CA VAL A 58 2.78 -0.68 -18.40
C VAL A 58 2.52 0.79 -18.13
N ARG A 59 1.99 1.52 -19.14
CA ARG A 59 1.62 2.93 -19.02
C ARG A 59 0.13 3.12 -19.21
N HIS A 60 -0.48 3.97 -18.40
CA HIS A 60 -1.84 4.46 -18.64
C HIS A 60 -1.86 5.58 -19.68
N ASP A 61 -2.94 5.66 -20.46
CA ASP A 61 -3.14 6.73 -21.44
C ASP A 61 -3.35 8.10 -20.77
N TYR A 62 -3.91 8.10 -19.56
CA TYR A 62 -4.13 9.27 -18.72
C TYR A 62 -3.93 8.92 -17.24
N ASN A 63 -3.68 9.93 -16.41
CA ASN A 63 -3.51 9.74 -14.97
C ASN A 63 -4.82 9.27 -14.34
N LYS A 64 -4.82 8.03 -13.82
CA LYS A 64 -5.97 7.40 -13.15
C LYS A 64 -6.04 7.68 -11.66
N GLY A 65 -5.02 8.32 -11.12
CA GLY A 65 -4.88 8.58 -9.70
C GLY A 65 -4.25 7.42 -8.92
N TYR A 66 -3.95 7.71 -7.68
CA TYR A 66 -3.20 6.83 -6.79
C TYR A 66 -3.82 5.43 -6.64
N GLY A 67 -5.13 5.36 -6.33
CA GLY A 67 -5.86 4.10 -6.20
C GLY A 67 -6.06 3.40 -7.54
N GLY A 68 -6.37 4.14 -8.61
CA GLY A 68 -6.53 3.60 -9.95
C GLY A 68 -5.26 2.95 -10.48
N ASN A 69 -4.09 3.53 -10.16
CA ASN A 69 -2.79 2.93 -10.49
C ASN A 69 -2.58 1.62 -9.71
N GLN A 70 -2.86 1.60 -8.41
CA GLN A 70 -2.71 0.39 -7.59
C GLN A 70 -3.63 -0.75 -8.05
N LYS A 71 -4.88 -0.47 -8.42
CA LYS A 71 -5.79 -1.48 -8.99
C LYS A 71 -5.17 -2.16 -10.20
N THR A 72 -4.58 -1.38 -11.10
CA THR A 72 -3.86 -1.92 -12.27
C THR A 72 -2.66 -2.76 -11.85
N CYS A 73 -1.88 -2.31 -10.86
CA CYS A 73 -0.75 -3.05 -10.29
C CYS A 73 -1.17 -4.43 -9.77
N TYR A 74 -2.21 -4.48 -8.94
CA TYR A 74 -2.70 -5.74 -8.35
C TYR A 74 -3.24 -6.69 -9.42
N ARG A 75 -4.03 -6.19 -10.36
CA ARG A 75 -4.55 -6.99 -11.47
C ARG A 75 -3.43 -7.62 -12.27
N LEU A 76 -2.44 -6.85 -12.69
CA LEU A 76 -1.29 -7.37 -13.45
C LEU A 76 -0.48 -8.39 -12.66
N ALA A 77 -0.29 -8.20 -11.35
CA ALA A 77 0.41 -9.16 -10.51
C ALA A 77 -0.33 -10.51 -10.46
N LEU A 78 -1.67 -10.48 -10.30
CA LEU A 78 -2.49 -11.70 -10.32
C LEU A 78 -2.45 -12.40 -11.68
N GLU A 79 -2.57 -11.66 -12.79
CA GLU A 79 -2.47 -12.17 -14.17
C GLU A 79 -1.11 -12.85 -14.44
N ARG A 80 -0.04 -12.34 -13.83
CA ARG A 80 1.30 -12.91 -13.93
C ARG A 80 1.58 -14.04 -12.93
N GLY A 81 0.57 -14.46 -12.18
CA GLY A 81 0.63 -15.64 -11.32
C GLY A 81 1.31 -15.39 -9.96
N ALA A 82 1.30 -14.15 -9.45
CA ALA A 82 1.83 -13.87 -8.12
C ALA A 82 1.04 -14.58 -7.02
N ASP A 83 1.72 -15.19 -6.04
CA ASP A 83 1.14 -15.72 -4.81
C ASP A 83 1.17 -14.68 -3.68
N ILE A 84 2.18 -13.83 -3.72
CA ILE A 84 2.39 -12.71 -2.79
C ILE A 84 2.66 -11.47 -3.62
N VAL A 85 1.97 -10.38 -3.29
CA VAL A 85 2.17 -9.07 -3.93
C VAL A 85 2.57 -8.07 -2.87
N ILE A 86 3.72 -7.42 -3.07
CA ILE A 86 4.19 -6.36 -2.16
C ILE A 86 4.23 -5.05 -2.94
N MET A 87 3.47 -4.07 -2.47
CA MET A 87 3.45 -2.72 -3.02
C MET A 87 4.58 -1.90 -2.42
N LEU A 88 5.45 -1.38 -3.27
CA LEU A 88 6.57 -0.52 -2.93
C LEU A 88 6.52 0.73 -3.80
N HIS A 89 6.52 1.91 -3.18
CA HIS A 89 6.56 3.16 -3.94
C HIS A 89 7.98 3.41 -4.48
N PRO A 90 8.12 3.78 -5.79
CA PRO A 90 9.43 4.04 -6.39
C PRO A 90 10.01 5.41 -6.02
N ASP A 91 9.44 6.10 -5.02
CA ASP A 91 9.92 7.38 -4.50
C ASP A 91 11.01 7.25 -3.41
N TYR A 92 11.46 6.03 -3.14
CA TYR A 92 12.51 5.70 -2.17
C TYR A 92 12.21 6.14 -0.72
N GLN A 93 10.94 6.47 -0.40
CA GLN A 93 10.53 6.76 0.98
C GLN A 93 10.62 5.53 1.87
N TYR A 94 10.34 4.36 1.31
CA TYR A 94 10.43 3.06 1.97
C TYR A 94 11.61 2.26 1.45
N THR A 95 12.35 1.61 2.35
CA THR A 95 13.50 0.81 1.96
C THR A 95 13.09 -0.53 1.34
N PRO A 96 13.59 -0.89 0.15
CA PRO A 96 13.36 -2.21 -0.44
C PRO A 96 13.93 -3.38 0.39
N LYS A 97 14.86 -3.12 1.31
CA LYS A 97 15.48 -4.14 2.20
C LYS A 97 14.48 -4.86 3.10
N LEU A 98 13.28 -4.30 3.30
CA LEU A 98 12.22 -4.94 4.07
C LEU A 98 11.35 -5.89 3.24
N LEU A 99 11.59 -6.03 1.93
CA LEU A 99 10.87 -6.98 1.09
C LEU A 99 11.04 -8.42 1.56
N LEU A 100 12.28 -8.83 1.92
CA LEU A 100 12.54 -10.17 2.44
C LEU A 100 11.76 -10.49 3.73
N PRO A 101 11.84 -9.70 4.81
CA PRO A 101 11.06 -10.00 6.02
C PRO A 101 9.54 -9.93 5.79
N MET A 102 9.02 -9.02 4.95
CA MET A 102 7.60 -8.97 4.60
C MET A 102 7.16 -10.23 3.85
N ALA A 103 7.92 -10.63 2.83
CA ALA A 103 7.67 -11.85 2.07
C ALA A 103 7.75 -13.11 2.95
N SER A 104 8.70 -13.17 3.88
CA SER A 104 8.83 -14.27 4.83
C SER A 104 7.63 -14.38 5.77
N MET A 105 7.13 -13.25 6.30
CA MET A 105 5.94 -13.22 7.13
C MET A 105 4.71 -13.72 6.36
N LEU A 106 4.50 -13.27 5.12
CA LEU A 106 3.38 -13.71 4.27
C LEU A 106 3.51 -15.17 3.85
N SER A 107 4.73 -15.63 3.56
CA SER A 107 4.99 -17.02 3.18
C SER A 107 4.82 -18.00 4.35
N SER A 108 4.88 -17.53 5.60
CA SER A 108 4.71 -18.37 6.80
C SER A 108 3.28 -18.94 6.96
N GLY A 109 2.27 -18.34 6.29
CA GLY A 109 0.86 -18.67 6.46
C GLY A 109 0.24 -18.16 7.77
N LEU A 110 1.00 -17.42 8.59
CA LEU A 110 0.51 -16.81 9.83
C LEU A 110 -0.21 -15.49 9.57
N PHE A 111 0.15 -14.79 8.48
CA PHE A 111 -0.40 -13.50 8.10
C PHE A 111 -0.84 -13.52 6.64
N ASP A 112 -1.96 -12.86 6.37
CA ASP A 112 -2.51 -12.66 5.03
C ASP A 112 -2.11 -11.30 4.47
N VAL A 113 -1.88 -10.33 5.37
CA VAL A 113 -1.45 -8.96 5.07
C VAL A 113 -0.30 -8.57 6.00
N VAL A 114 0.70 -7.88 5.47
CA VAL A 114 1.81 -7.31 6.25
C VAL A 114 1.97 -5.84 5.91
N LEU A 115 2.03 -4.99 6.93
CA LEU A 115 2.21 -3.54 6.81
C LEU A 115 3.60 -3.13 7.27
N GLY A 116 4.28 -2.31 6.48
CA GLY A 116 5.51 -1.63 6.89
C GLY A 116 5.17 -0.35 7.66
N SER A 117 5.04 -0.44 8.98
CA SER A 117 4.64 0.68 9.82
C SER A 117 5.80 1.62 10.14
N ARG A 118 5.61 2.90 9.86
CA ARG A 118 6.57 3.98 10.23
C ARG A 118 6.49 4.33 11.71
N ILE A 119 5.37 3.99 12.34
CA ILE A 119 5.05 4.35 13.73
C ILE A 119 5.46 3.25 14.71
N LEU A 120 5.54 2.01 14.25
CA LEU A 120 6.03 0.89 15.06
C LEU A 120 7.54 1.07 15.30
N GLY A 121 7.90 1.51 16.50
CA GLY A 121 9.26 1.91 16.85
C GLY A 121 9.49 3.43 16.79
N THR A 122 10.73 3.86 16.79
CA THR A 122 11.13 5.28 16.95
C THR A 122 11.48 5.99 15.64
N GLY A 123 11.35 5.30 14.49
CA GLY A 123 11.90 5.75 13.21
C GLY A 123 11.16 6.90 12.51
N ALA A 124 9.89 7.17 12.87
CA ALA A 124 9.09 8.14 12.13
C ALA A 124 9.64 9.58 12.21
N LEU A 125 9.82 10.09 13.42
CA LEU A 125 10.34 11.46 13.63
C LEU A 125 11.83 11.56 13.29
N ALA A 126 12.62 10.53 13.62
CA ALA A 126 14.04 10.47 13.26
C ALA A 126 14.25 10.45 11.72
N GLY A 127 13.30 9.88 10.96
CA GLY A 127 13.28 9.86 9.50
C GLY A 127 12.78 11.15 8.86
N GLY A 128 12.44 12.18 9.65
CA GLY A 128 12.02 13.50 9.16
C GLY A 128 10.51 13.67 8.98
N MET A 129 9.67 12.79 9.55
CA MET A 129 8.22 12.99 9.52
C MET A 129 7.84 14.31 10.22
N PRO A 130 7.13 15.23 9.57
CA PRO A 130 6.65 16.44 10.23
C PRO A 130 5.79 16.13 11.46
N LEU A 131 6.01 16.84 12.56
CA LEU A 131 5.33 16.57 13.85
C LEU A 131 3.80 16.57 13.72
N TYR A 132 3.23 17.52 12.97
CA TYR A 132 1.79 17.57 12.74
C TYR A 132 1.26 16.32 12.03
N LYS A 133 2.02 15.75 11.07
CA LYS A 133 1.66 14.49 10.39
C LYS A 133 1.73 13.32 11.35
N TYR A 134 2.75 13.29 12.21
CA TYR A 134 2.88 12.27 13.25
C TYR A 134 1.68 12.30 14.22
N ILE A 135 1.34 13.47 14.74
CA ILE A 135 0.20 13.63 15.67
C ILE A 135 -1.11 13.23 14.97
N ALA A 136 -1.36 13.74 13.76
CA ALA A 136 -2.56 13.40 13.00
C ALA A 136 -2.67 11.89 12.74
N ASN A 137 -1.57 11.24 12.36
CA ASN A 137 -1.51 9.78 12.18
C ASN A 137 -1.88 9.06 13.48
N ARG A 138 -1.30 9.45 14.62
CA ARG A 138 -1.58 8.83 15.93
C ARG A 138 -3.06 8.98 16.34
N VAL A 139 -3.63 10.17 16.16
CA VAL A 139 -5.03 10.44 16.47
C VAL A 139 -5.97 9.63 15.57
N LEU A 140 -5.75 9.65 14.26
CA LEU A 140 -6.57 8.87 13.32
C LEU A 140 -6.45 7.37 13.58
N THR A 141 -5.24 6.85 13.81
CA THR A 141 -5.01 5.44 14.16
C THR A 141 -5.75 5.06 15.44
N PHE A 142 -5.70 5.89 16.47
CA PHE A 142 -6.42 5.64 17.72
C PHE A 142 -7.94 5.53 17.50
N ILE A 143 -8.51 6.47 16.74
CA ILE A 143 -9.94 6.46 16.40
C ILE A 143 -10.30 5.21 15.59
N GLN A 144 -9.47 4.85 14.58
CA GLN A 144 -9.68 3.65 13.77
C GLN A 144 -9.60 2.36 14.60
N ASN A 145 -8.63 2.25 15.51
CA ASN A 145 -8.53 1.10 16.42
C ASN A 145 -9.82 0.88 17.21
N ILE A 146 -10.45 1.96 17.70
CA ILE A 146 -11.73 1.89 18.41
C ILE A 146 -12.87 1.51 17.47
N LEU A 147 -13.00 2.19 16.34
CA LEU A 147 -14.14 2.02 15.43
C LEU A 147 -14.09 0.68 14.69
N LEU A 148 -12.92 0.22 14.28
CA LEU A 148 -12.75 -1.07 13.60
C LEU A 148 -12.66 -2.25 14.59
N GLY A 149 -12.43 -1.98 15.89
CA GLY A 149 -12.22 -3.03 16.89
C GLY A 149 -10.95 -3.84 16.64
N HIS A 150 -9.91 -3.19 16.09
CA HIS A 150 -8.64 -3.81 15.71
C HIS A 150 -7.48 -3.00 16.28
N LYS A 151 -6.31 -3.62 16.47
CA LYS A 151 -5.14 -2.93 17.06
C LYS A 151 -3.99 -2.94 16.07
N LEU A 152 -3.81 -1.81 15.37
CA LEU A 152 -2.63 -1.54 14.55
C LEU A 152 -1.86 -0.34 15.10
N SER A 153 -0.58 -0.29 14.81
CA SER A 153 0.27 0.87 15.12
C SER A 153 0.06 2.00 14.12
N GLU A 154 -0.29 1.66 12.86
CA GLU A 154 -0.52 2.61 11.77
C GLU A 154 -1.46 2.03 10.70
N TYR A 155 -2.41 2.85 10.19
CA TYR A 155 -3.28 2.52 9.06
C TYR A 155 -2.87 3.22 7.75
N HIS A 156 -1.95 4.18 7.82
CA HIS A 156 -1.70 5.16 6.74
C HIS A 156 -0.38 4.94 6.00
N THR A 157 0.23 3.78 6.17
CA THR A 157 1.42 3.40 5.42
C THR A 157 1.06 2.96 4.01
N GLY A 158 1.90 3.30 3.02
CA GLY A 158 1.79 2.78 1.65
C GLY A 158 2.62 1.50 1.41
N TYR A 159 3.45 1.06 2.35
CA TYR A 159 4.24 -0.15 2.21
C TYR A 159 3.48 -1.36 2.72
N ARG A 160 2.94 -2.16 1.81
CA ARG A 160 2.00 -3.23 2.12
C ARG A 160 2.28 -4.48 1.31
N GLY A 161 2.14 -5.63 1.95
CA GLY A 161 2.18 -6.92 1.27
C GLY A 161 0.88 -7.69 1.50
N PHE A 162 0.46 -8.44 0.49
CA PHE A 162 -0.79 -9.20 0.48
C PHE A 162 -0.56 -10.58 -0.10
N THR A 163 -1.24 -11.58 0.42
CA THR A 163 -1.40 -12.86 -0.26
C THR A 163 -2.39 -12.71 -1.43
N ARG A 164 -2.28 -13.57 -2.44
CA ARG A 164 -3.22 -13.65 -3.57
C ARG A 164 -4.67 -13.69 -3.11
N SER A 165 -4.98 -14.54 -2.13
CA SER A 165 -6.34 -14.73 -1.61
C SER A 165 -6.97 -13.44 -1.09
N VAL A 166 -6.18 -12.55 -0.48
CA VAL A 166 -6.67 -11.24 -0.05
C VAL A 166 -7.07 -10.38 -1.24
N ILE A 167 -6.19 -10.26 -2.25
CA ILE A 167 -6.45 -9.39 -3.40
C ILE A 167 -7.66 -9.88 -4.20
N GLU A 168 -7.81 -11.21 -4.35
CA GLU A 168 -8.95 -11.84 -5.04
C GLU A 168 -10.28 -11.68 -4.28
N ALA A 169 -10.25 -11.62 -2.94
CA ALA A 169 -11.44 -11.45 -2.12
C ALA A 169 -11.95 -10.00 -2.07
N LEU A 170 -11.10 -9.02 -2.36
CA LEU A 170 -11.44 -7.61 -2.21
C LEU A 170 -12.10 -7.04 -3.48
N PRO A 171 -13.23 -6.32 -3.37
CA PRO A 171 -13.88 -5.64 -4.49
C PRO A 171 -13.16 -4.33 -4.84
N LEU A 172 -11.91 -4.43 -5.31
CA LEU A 172 -11.02 -3.28 -5.51
C LEU A 172 -11.64 -2.18 -6.39
N GLU A 173 -12.45 -2.57 -7.39
CA GLU A 173 -13.09 -1.64 -8.32
C GLU A 173 -14.15 -0.73 -7.64
N ARG A 174 -14.68 -1.12 -6.48
CA ARG A 174 -15.61 -0.29 -5.69
C ARG A 174 -14.89 0.79 -4.88
N ASN A 175 -13.57 0.66 -4.73
CA ASN A 175 -12.76 1.59 -3.97
C ASN A 175 -12.39 2.81 -4.80
N SER A 176 -12.10 3.91 -4.11
CA SER A 176 -11.68 5.18 -4.71
C SER A 176 -10.43 5.04 -5.57
N ASP A 177 -10.29 5.88 -6.58
CA ASP A 177 -9.06 6.01 -7.35
C ASP A 177 -8.05 6.98 -6.73
N ASP A 178 -8.38 7.62 -5.60
CA ASP A 178 -7.52 8.58 -4.88
C ASP A 178 -6.85 7.93 -3.65
N TYR A 179 -6.09 8.69 -2.87
CA TYR A 179 -5.29 8.27 -1.71
C TYR A 179 -6.05 7.51 -0.63
N ILE A 180 -7.37 7.66 -0.54
CA ILE A 180 -8.21 6.95 0.42
C ILE A 180 -8.30 5.44 0.13
N PHE A 181 -7.93 5.01 -1.08
CA PHE A 181 -7.93 3.61 -1.54
C PHE A 181 -7.28 2.66 -0.52
N ASP A 182 -6.10 3.01 -0.06
CA ASP A 182 -5.35 2.20 0.89
C ASP A 182 -6.10 1.95 2.20
N ASN A 183 -6.80 2.97 2.68
CA ASN A 183 -7.58 2.86 3.91
C ASN A 183 -8.86 2.04 3.71
N GLN A 184 -9.50 2.18 2.54
CA GLN A 184 -10.65 1.37 2.15
C GLN A 184 -10.26 -0.11 2.06
N MET A 185 -9.18 -0.42 1.34
CA MET A 185 -8.68 -1.79 1.19
C MET A 185 -8.35 -2.43 2.55
N LEU A 186 -7.63 -1.72 3.42
CA LEU A 186 -7.28 -2.24 4.75
C LEU A 186 -8.51 -2.43 5.64
N SER A 187 -9.48 -1.54 5.57
CA SER A 187 -10.74 -1.69 6.30
C SER A 187 -11.53 -2.91 5.83
N GLN A 188 -11.55 -3.19 4.52
CA GLN A 188 -12.17 -4.41 3.97
C GLN A 188 -11.42 -5.68 4.39
N VAL A 189 -10.08 -5.66 4.42
CA VAL A 189 -9.24 -6.74 4.94
C VAL A 189 -9.65 -7.10 6.38
N ILE A 190 -9.77 -6.10 7.25
CA ILE A 190 -10.18 -6.28 8.65
C ILE A 190 -11.64 -6.75 8.74
N TYR A 191 -12.51 -6.24 7.87
CA TYR A 191 -13.91 -6.64 7.82
C TYR A 191 -14.07 -8.12 7.48
N LEU A 192 -13.30 -8.64 6.56
CA LEU A 192 -13.28 -10.05 6.15
C LEU A 192 -12.52 -10.96 7.12
N GLY A 193 -11.89 -10.41 8.15
CA GLY A 193 -11.19 -11.19 9.19
C GLY A 193 -9.82 -11.73 8.77
N PHE A 194 -9.20 -11.19 7.74
CA PHE A 194 -7.84 -11.54 7.36
C PHE A 194 -6.82 -11.15 8.44
N LYS A 195 -5.78 -11.95 8.58
CA LYS A 195 -4.73 -11.77 9.60
C LYS A 195 -3.72 -10.72 9.15
N VAL A 196 -3.64 -9.61 9.89
CA VAL A 196 -2.74 -8.50 9.60
C VAL A 196 -1.54 -8.54 10.55
N GLY A 197 -0.33 -8.51 9.98
CA GLY A 197 0.92 -8.33 10.70
C GLY A 197 1.53 -6.96 10.43
N GLU A 198 2.40 -6.50 11.31
CA GLU A 198 3.14 -5.25 11.15
C GLU A 198 4.65 -5.50 11.32
N ILE A 199 5.45 -4.78 10.53
CA ILE A 199 6.89 -4.71 10.67
C ILE A 199 7.32 -3.25 10.81
N SER A 200 8.32 -2.96 11.65
CA SER A 200 8.86 -1.60 11.77
C SER A 200 9.56 -1.21 10.47
N CYS A 201 9.16 -0.07 9.90
CA CYS A 201 9.71 0.47 8.67
C CYS A 201 10.24 1.90 8.90
N PRO A 202 11.56 2.10 8.98
CA PRO A 202 12.13 3.45 8.98
C PRO A 202 11.80 4.11 7.65
N ALA A 203 11.04 5.19 7.68
CA ALA A 203 10.73 5.98 6.49
C ALA A 203 11.67 7.17 6.39
N ARG A 204 12.00 7.56 5.16
CA ARG A 204 12.83 8.73 4.85
C ARG A 204 11.98 9.81 4.23
N TYR A 205 12.04 11.01 4.77
CA TYR A 205 11.37 12.19 4.24
C TYR A 205 12.40 13.13 3.64
N PHE A 206 12.33 13.32 2.33
CA PHE A 206 13.21 14.21 1.57
C PHE A 206 12.39 14.91 0.48
N PRO A 207 12.89 16.00 -0.14
CA PRO A 207 12.09 16.83 -1.06
C PRO A 207 11.47 16.09 -2.24
N GLU A 208 12.13 15.04 -2.74
CA GLU A 208 11.68 14.24 -3.88
C GLU A 208 10.65 13.16 -3.49
N ALA A 209 10.51 12.87 -2.19
CA ALA A 209 9.53 11.90 -1.71
C ALA A 209 8.10 12.45 -1.87
N SER A 210 7.21 11.62 -2.40
CA SER A 210 5.82 12.01 -2.59
C SER A 210 5.13 12.25 -1.25
N SER A 211 4.47 13.40 -1.10
CA SER A 211 3.66 13.64 0.09
C SER A 211 2.44 14.50 -0.24
N ILE A 212 1.30 14.13 0.32
CA ILE A 212 0.08 14.94 0.21
C ILE A 212 0.24 16.26 0.98
N ASN A 213 -0.27 17.34 0.40
CA ASN A 213 -0.27 18.66 1.04
C ASN A 213 -1.27 18.71 2.21
N PHE A 214 -1.23 19.80 2.99
CA PHE A 214 -2.06 19.96 4.19
C PHE A 214 -3.56 19.85 3.91
N TYR A 215 -4.07 20.50 2.87
CA TYR A 215 -5.49 20.45 2.51
C TYR A 215 -5.93 19.03 2.11
N ARG A 216 -5.17 18.36 1.26
CA ARG A 216 -5.43 16.96 0.91
C ARG A 216 -5.36 16.03 2.12
N SER A 217 -4.46 16.31 3.08
CA SER A 217 -4.37 15.53 4.33
C SER A 217 -5.64 15.68 5.17
N LEU A 218 -6.24 16.87 5.20
CA LEU A 218 -7.51 17.09 5.91
C LEU A 218 -8.66 16.30 5.29
N PHE A 219 -8.83 16.38 3.95
CA PHE A 219 -9.86 15.60 3.23
C PHE A 219 -9.63 14.09 3.37
N TYR A 220 -8.38 13.65 3.32
CA TYR A 220 -8.02 12.28 3.60
C TYR A 220 -8.48 11.85 5.00
N GLY A 221 -8.18 12.65 6.04
CA GLY A 221 -8.61 12.39 7.42
C GLY A 221 -10.12 12.26 7.57
N LEU A 222 -10.90 13.15 6.94
CA LEU A 222 -12.37 13.05 6.91
C LEU A 222 -12.85 11.79 6.19
N GLY A 223 -12.21 11.40 5.10
CA GLY A 223 -12.47 10.15 4.40
C GLY A 223 -12.23 8.92 5.27
N VAL A 224 -11.11 8.92 6.02
CA VAL A 224 -10.76 7.86 6.98
C VAL A 224 -11.84 7.71 8.06
N LEU A 225 -12.32 8.82 8.63
CA LEU A 225 -13.40 8.80 9.63
C LEU A 225 -14.69 8.27 9.04
N LYS A 226 -15.06 8.71 7.82
CA LYS A 226 -16.25 8.21 7.11
C LYS A 226 -16.19 6.69 6.91
N ILE A 227 -15.04 6.16 6.45
CA ILE A 227 -14.86 4.71 6.27
C ILE A 227 -14.98 3.97 7.58
N SER A 228 -14.36 4.49 8.65
CA SER A 228 -14.37 3.85 9.97
C SER A 228 -15.78 3.79 10.57
N ILE A 229 -16.58 4.85 10.39
CA ILE A 229 -18.00 4.87 10.79
C ILE A 229 -18.78 3.88 9.92
N SER A 230 -18.60 3.89 8.59
CA SER A 230 -19.27 2.94 7.68
C SER A 230 -18.95 1.50 8.03
N PHE A 231 -17.70 1.19 8.41
CA PHE A 231 -17.30 -0.12 8.91
C PHE A 231 -18.13 -0.53 10.13
N ARG A 232 -18.25 0.35 11.12
CA ARG A 232 -19.01 0.06 12.33
C ARG A 232 -20.49 -0.16 12.04
N LEU A 233 -21.07 0.66 11.16
CA LEU A 233 -22.47 0.52 10.71
C LEU A 233 -22.68 -0.80 9.94
N ALA A 234 -21.76 -1.15 9.04
CA ALA A 234 -21.82 -2.41 8.30
C ALA A 234 -21.78 -3.65 9.24
N ARG A 235 -20.94 -3.61 10.30
CA ARG A 235 -20.93 -4.65 11.34
C ARG A 235 -22.25 -4.76 12.13
N LEU A 236 -23.06 -3.71 12.12
CA LEU A 236 -24.41 -3.68 12.71
C LEU A 236 -25.53 -4.03 11.71
N GLY A 237 -25.17 -4.42 10.48
CA GLY A 237 -26.13 -4.77 9.42
C GLY A 237 -26.60 -3.62 8.53
N PHE A 238 -25.98 -2.43 8.64
CA PHE A 238 -26.26 -1.25 7.80
C PHE A 238 -25.16 -1.06 6.75
N ASP A 239 -24.97 -2.07 5.87
CA ASP A 239 -23.89 -2.09 4.88
C ASP A 239 -24.28 -1.57 3.48
N ARG A 240 -25.60 -1.45 3.19
CA ARG A 240 -26.10 -1.04 1.87
C ARG A 240 -25.51 0.30 1.42
N GLY A 241 -25.06 0.35 0.16
CA GLY A 241 -24.44 1.53 -0.43
C GLY A 241 -23.05 1.86 0.13
N THR A 242 -22.43 0.97 0.90
CA THR A 242 -21.06 1.12 1.40
C THR A 242 -20.08 0.23 0.63
N ILE A 243 -18.79 0.45 0.84
CA ILE A 243 -17.73 -0.42 0.28
C ILE A 243 -17.73 -1.83 0.92
N PHE A 244 -18.54 -2.06 1.94
CA PHE A 244 -18.65 -3.32 2.68
C PHE A 244 -19.86 -4.16 2.24
N GLU A 245 -20.72 -3.63 1.37
CA GLU A 245 -21.92 -4.32 0.91
C GLU A 245 -21.57 -5.65 0.24
N GLY A 246 -22.18 -6.74 0.74
CA GLY A 246 -21.99 -8.09 0.23
C GLY A 246 -20.65 -8.73 0.57
N LEU A 247 -19.85 -8.13 1.46
CA LEU A 247 -18.66 -8.78 2.04
C LEU A 247 -19.09 -9.66 3.20
N GLN A 248 -18.75 -10.96 3.14
CA GLN A 248 -19.04 -11.96 4.18
C GLN A 248 -17.76 -12.70 4.57
#